data_9f4aee47fdb297c3e41befcffb3977ea
#
_entry.id   9f4aee47fdb297c3e41befcffb3977ea
#
_cell.length_a   1.000
_cell.length_b   1.000
_cell.length_c   1.000
_cell.angle_alpha   90.00
_cell.angle_beta   90.00
_cell.angle_gamma   90.00
#
_symmetry.space_group_name_H-M   'P 1'
#
loop_
_entity.id
_entity.type
_entity.pdbx_description
1 polymer ?
#
loop_
_entity_poly.entity_id
_entity_poly.type
_entity_poly.pdbx_seq_one_letter_code
_entity_poly.pdbx_strand_id
1 'polypeptide(L)'
;RGAGLGGGHDEREQTLNQLLVEMDGFGANEGVIVMAATNRPDILDKALLRPGRFDRQITVNYPDVKGREEILKVHSRGKPLGPDVNLATIAKSTSGFTGADLANLLNEAALLAVRHGKKAITQQEIEDATIKVVMGAEKKSHIVSYKDKKVTAYHEAGHAIVSYFLPTQDPVHQISIIQRGMAAGYTMYLPVDEKGHTSKNQLSEQICSLLGGRAAAVSYTHLRAHE
;
A
#
# COMPACT_ATOMS: atom_id res chain seq x y z
N ARG A 1 36.65 36.37 4.85
CA ARG A 1 37.26 35.07 5.22
C ARG A 1 36.12 34.11 5.50
N GLY A 2 35.65 33.38 4.50
CA GLY A 2 34.66 32.32 4.54
C GLY A 2 35.00 31.35 3.42
N ALA A 3 36.00 30.53 3.64
CA ALA A 3 36.30 29.34 2.87
C ALA A 3 35.50 28.21 3.48
N GLY A 4 34.66 27.51 2.69
CA GLY A 4 34.13 26.25 3.19
C GLY A 4 32.72 25.85 2.77
N LEU A 5 32.26 26.12 1.53
CA LEU A 5 30.95 25.59 1.05
C LEU A 5 30.99 25.04 -0.40
N GLY A 6 32.17 24.90 -1.01
CA GLY A 6 32.32 24.44 -2.41
C GLY A 6 32.68 22.96 -2.61
N GLY A 7 33.27 22.29 -1.62
CA GLY A 7 33.91 20.98 -1.84
C GLY A 7 32.97 19.83 -2.24
N GLY A 8 31.74 19.82 -1.78
CA GLY A 8 30.82 18.71 -2.06
C GLY A 8 30.12 18.78 -3.44
N HIS A 9 30.09 19.95 -4.07
CA HIS A 9 29.57 20.11 -5.43
C HIS A 9 30.62 19.68 -6.47
N ASP A 10 31.87 20.10 -6.27
CA ASP A 10 32.97 19.79 -7.18
C ASP A 10 33.28 18.29 -7.22
N GLU A 11 33.24 17.61 -6.08
CA GLU A 11 33.43 16.14 -6.01
C GLU A 11 32.34 15.37 -6.75
N ARG A 12 31.06 15.81 -6.63
CA ARG A 12 29.94 15.17 -7.34
C ARG A 12 30.02 15.39 -8.84
N GLU A 13 30.36 16.58 -9.27
CA GLU A 13 30.52 16.91 -10.67
C GLU A 13 31.71 16.15 -11.29
N GLN A 14 32.80 16.02 -10.55
CA GLN A 14 33.96 15.22 -10.98
C GLN A 14 33.60 13.73 -11.09
N THR A 15 32.88 13.18 -10.14
CA THR A 15 32.42 11.79 -10.16
C THR A 15 31.48 11.53 -11.33
N LEU A 16 30.54 12.46 -11.60
CA LEU A 16 29.64 12.36 -12.74
C LEU A 16 30.43 12.39 -14.07
N ASN A 17 31.33 13.30 -14.20
CA ASN A 17 32.17 13.41 -15.42
C ASN A 17 32.99 12.14 -15.64
N GLN A 18 33.59 11.57 -14.60
CA GLN A 18 34.29 10.29 -14.67
C GLN A 18 33.34 9.17 -15.15
N LEU A 19 32.14 9.06 -14.57
CA LEU A 19 31.15 8.08 -14.99
C LEU A 19 30.77 8.22 -16.46
N LEU A 20 30.58 9.46 -16.93
CA LEU A 20 30.27 9.73 -18.33
C LEU A 20 31.38 9.32 -19.28
N VAL A 21 32.63 9.56 -18.89
CA VAL A 21 33.83 9.15 -19.69
C VAL A 21 33.93 7.63 -19.74
N GLU A 22 33.76 6.93 -18.63
CA GLU A 22 33.78 5.46 -18.60
C GLU A 22 32.64 4.84 -19.43
N MET A 23 31.42 5.43 -19.36
CA MET A 23 30.31 4.96 -20.19
C MET A 23 30.55 5.18 -21.69
N ASP A 24 31.13 6.32 -22.09
CA ASP A 24 31.47 6.62 -23.49
C ASP A 24 32.66 5.77 -23.98
N GLY A 25 33.45 5.22 -23.07
CA GLY A 25 34.59 4.33 -23.35
C GLY A 25 34.19 2.89 -23.73
N PHE A 26 32.95 2.46 -23.41
CA PHE A 26 32.49 1.14 -23.83
C PHE A 26 32.18 1.12 -25.34
N GLY A 27 33.03 0.47 -26.12
CA GLY A 27 32.80 0.29 -27.55
C GLY A 27 31.56 -0.58 -27.82
N ALA A 28 30.90 -0.32 -28.95
CA ALA A 28 29.65 -0.99 -29.35
C ALA A 28 29.73 -2.54 -29.43
N ASN A 29 30.88 -3.13 -29.33
CA ASN A 29 31.13 -4.57 -29.51
C ASN A 29 31.65 -5.27 -28.23
N GLU A 30 31.70 -4.62 -27.08
CA GLU A 30 32.28 -5.22 -25.88
C GLU A 30 31.27 -6.09 -25.08
N GLY A 31 30.01 -6.15 -25.50
CA GLY A 31 28.98 -7.01 -24.86
C GLY A 31 28.64 -6.61 -23.45
N VAL A 32 29.00 -5.41 -22.98
CA VAL A 32 28.72 -4.89 -21.65
C VAL A 32 27.38 -4.17 -21.68
N ILE A 33 26.48 -4.55 -20.74
CA ILE A 33 25.20 -3.88 -20.52
C ILE A 33 25.27 -3.18 -19.15
N VAL A 34 25.10 -1.85 -19.17
CA VAL A 34 25.07 -1.03 -17.96
C VAL A 34 23.63 -0.79 -17.56
N MET A 35 23.27 -1.13 -16.32
CA MET A 35 21.96 -0.88 -15.75
C MET A 35 22.08 -0.04 -14.49
N ALA A 36 21.16 0.93 -14.34
CA ALA A 36 20.99 1.71 -13.12
C ALA A 36 19.53 1.76 -12.71
N ALA A 37 19.29 1.91 -11.43
CA ALA A 37 17.95 2.09 -10.89
C ALA A 37 17.91 3.30 -9.96
N THR A 38 16.82 4.04 -10.00
CA THR A 38 16.57 5.19 -9.13
C THR A 38 15.09 5.36 -8.83
N ASN A 39 14.78 5.83 -7.62
CA ASN A 39 13.43 6.28 -7.26
C ASN A 39 13.19 7.75 -7.62
N ARG A 40 14.23 8.46 -8.07
CA ARG A 40 14.18 9.88 -8.40
C ARG A 40 14.77 10.16 -9.77
N PRO A 41 14.03 9.88 -10.85
CA PRO A 41 14.48 10.20 -12.20
C PRO A 41 14.57 11.71 -12.44
N ASP A 42 13.85 12.52 -11.64
CA ASP A 42 13.83 13.99 -11.71
C ASP A 42 15.18 14.65 -11.41
N ILE A 43 16.01 14.02 -10.59
CA ILE A 43 17.34 14.55 -10.20
C ILE A 43 18.51 14.03 -11.05
N LEU A 44 18.25 13.12 -11.99
CA LEU A 44 19.30 12.61 -12.87
C LEU A 44 19.78 13.69 -13.84
N ASP A 45 21.10 13.76 -14.01
CA ASP A 45 21.68 14.63 -15.03
C ASP A 45 21.24 14.16 -16.43
N LYS A 46 20.77 15.09 -17.25
CA LYS A 46 20.31 14.82 -18.62
C LYS A 46 21.42 14.22 -19.51
N ALA A 47 22.68 14.46 -19.17
CA ALA A 47 23.80 13.88 -19.87
C ALA A 47 23.86 12.35 -19.76
N LEU A 48 23.39 11.77 -18.64
CA LEU A 48 23.28 10.33 -18.46
C LEU A 48 22.21 9.68 -19.34
N LEU A 49 21.20 10.44 -19.74
CA LEU A 49 20.04 9.95 -20.48
C LEU A 49 20.19 10.11 -22.01
N ARG A 50 21.37 10.51 -22.47
CA ARG A 50 21.66 10.66 -23.92
C ARG A 50 21.84 9.30 -24.58
N PRO A 51 21.55 9.19 -25.91
CA PRO A 51 21.84 7.99 -26.69
C PRO A 51 23.30 7.53 -26.52
N GLY A 52 23.50 6.22 -26.39
CA GLY A 52 24.79 5.61 -26.12
C GLY A 52 25.17 5.47 -24.66
N ARG A 53 24.30 5.94 -23.75
CA ARG A 53 24.43 5.80 -22.29
C ARG A 53 23.20 5.08 -21.74
N PHE A 54 22.40 5.70 -20.83
CA PHE A 54 21.10 5.15 -20.41
C PHE A 54 20.00 5.54 -21.41
N ASP A 55 20.05 4.97 -22.59
CA ASP A 55 19.14 5.29 -23.69
C ASP A 55 17.76 4.66 -23.53
N ARG A 56 17.63 3.60 -22.70
CA ARG A 56 16.37 2.95 -22.40
C ARG A 56 15.96 3.22 -20.97
N GLN A 57 14.84 3.91 -20.83
CA GLN A 57 14.20 4.19 -19.54
C GLN A 57 12.99 3.28 -19.38
N ILE A 58 13.00 2.47 -18.34
CA ILE A 58 11.91 1.55 -18.02
C ILE A 58 11.31 1.98 -16.69
N THR A 59 10.05 2.40 -16.72
CA THR A 59 9.30 2.69 -15.49
C THR A 59 8.73 1.38 -14.95
N VAL A 60 9.08 1.04 -13.71
CA VAL A 60 8.51 -0.09 -12.99
C VAL A 60 7.26 0.43 -12.25
N ASN A 61 6.09 0.13 -12.80
CA ASN A 61 4.80 0.49 -12.21
C ASN A 61 4.43 -0.46 -11.06
N TYR A 62 3.34 -0.10 -10.33
CA TYR A 62 2.72 -1.02 -9.39
C TYR A 62 2.31 -2.32 -10.08
N PRO A 63 2.52 -3.50 -9.44
CA PRO A 63 2.16 -4.76 -10.05
C PRO A 63 0.64 -4.91 -10.15
N ASP A 64 0.17 -5.49 -11.25
CA ASP A 64 -1.21 -5.94 -11.41
C ASP A 64 -1.50 -7.18 -10.53
N VAL A 65 -2.73 -7.69 -10.54
CA VAL A 65 -3.12 -8.86 -9.72
C VAL A 65 -2.22 -10.06 -9.97
N LYS A 66 -1.87 -10.34 -11.24
CA LYS A 66 -1.00 -11.47 -11.59
C LYS A 66 0.43 -11.24 -11.12
N GLY A 67 0.94 -10.04 -11.30
CA GLY A 67 2.26 -9.64 -10.80
C GLY A 67 2.35 -9.77 -9.29
N ARG A 68 1.31 -9.34 -8.54
CA ARG A 68 1.26 -9.50 -7.09
C ARG A 68 1.24 -10.97 -6.67
N GLU A 69 0.48 -11.80 -7.36
CA GLU A 69 0.47 -13.24 -7.10
C GLU A 69 1.85 -13.88 -7.29
N GLU A 70 2.55 -13.53 -8.39
CA GLU A 70 3.91 -14.02 -8.62
C GLU A 70 4.91 -13.51 -7.58
N ILE A 71 4.81 -12.25 -7.18
CA ILE A 71 5.63 -11.68 -6.10
C ILE A 71 5.37 -12.41 -4.77
N LEU A 72 4.10 -12.67 -4.44
CA LEU A 72 3.73 -13.44 -3.24
C LEU A 72 4.31 -14.85 -3.30
N LYS A 73 4.26 -15.54 -4.44
CA LYS A 73 4.89 -16.86 -4.63
C LYS A 73 6.40 -16.81 -4.38
N VAL A 74 7.08 -15.77 -4.85
CA VAL A 74 8.53 -15.59 -4.60
C VAL A 74 8.80 -15.41 -3.11
N HIS A 75 8.08 -14.51 -2.43
CA HIS A 75 8.31 -14.20 -1.02
C HIS A 75 7.75 -15.24 -0.05
N SER A 76 6.92 -16.17 -0.51
CA SER A 76 6.45 -17.30 0.27
C SER A 76 7.47 -18.46 0.33
N ARG A 77 8.48 -18.47 -0.53
CA ARG A 77 9.52 -19.49 -0.51
C ARG A 77 10.22 -19.52 0.84
N GLY A 78 10.29 -20.70 1.44
CA GLY A 78 10.89 -20.90 2.76
C GLY A 78 10.03 -20.48 3.95
N LYS A 79 8.78 -20.04 3.71
CA LYS A 79 7.79 -19.79 4.77
C LYS A 79 6.78 -20.93 4.80
N PRO A 80 6.48 -21.53 5.97
CA PRO A 80 5.48 -22.60 6.06
C PRO A 80 4.08 -22.01 5.91
N LEU A 81 3.47 -22.15 4.74
CA LEU A 81 2.08 -21.78 4.50
C LEU A 81 1.15 -22.93 4.82
N GLY A 82 0.00 -22.63 5.41
CA GLY A 82 -1.09 -23.57 5.64
C GLY A 82 -1.80 -23.96 4.34
N PRO A 83 -2.51 -25.09 4.32
CA PRO A 83 -3.23 -25.56 3.13
C PRO A 83 -4.44 -24.67 2.76
N ASP A 84 -4.89 -23.82 3.66
CA ASP A 84 -5.97 -22.86 3.51
C ASP A 84 -5.54 -21.57 2.80
N VAL A 85 -4.23 -21.35 2.63
CA VAL A 85 -3.70 -20.11 2.05
C VAL A 85 -3.89 -20.07 0.55
N ASN A 86 -4.60 -19.04 0.06
CA ASN A 86 -4.80 -18.80 -1.36
C ASN A 86 -4.14 -17.49 -1.78
N LEU A 87 -2.96 -17.59 -2.41
CA LEU A 87 -2.18 -16.42 -2.84
C LEU A 87 -2.91 -15.57 -3.91
N ALA A 88 -3.75 -16.18 -4.74
CA ALA A 88 -4.53 -15.44 -5.73
C ALA A 88 -5.60 -14.55 -5.07
N THR A 89 -6.23 -15.02 -3.98
CA THR A 89 -7.17 -14.23 -3.19
C THR A 89 -6.45 -13.08 -2.50
N ILE A 90 -5.28 -13.33 -1.93
CA ILE A 90 -4.45 -12.30 -1.29
C ILE A 90 -4.01 -11.25 -2.32
N ALA A 91 -3.60 -11.66 -3.52
CA ALA A 91 -3.24 -10.74 -4.60
C ALA A 91 -4.38 -9.81 -4.99
N LYS A 92 -5.63 -10.29 -4.98
CA LYS A 92 -6.82 -9.45 -5.22
C LYS A 92 -7.06 -8.44 -4.10
N SER A 93 -6.90 -8.84 -2.84
CA SER A 93 -7.13 -7.96 -1.67
C SER A 93 -6.01 -6.97 -1.39
N THR A 94 -4.88 -7.05 -2.09
CA THR A 94 -3.71 -6.19 -1.90
C THR A 94 -3.50 -5.21 -3.07
N SER A 95 -4.59 -4.65 -3.61
CA SER A 95 -4.51 -3.63 -4.64
C SER A 95 -3.65 -2.45 -4.18
N GLY A 96 -2.77 -1.94 -5.06
CA GLY A 96 -1.86 -0.84 -4.75
C GLY A 96 -0.61 -1.22 -3.94
N PHE A 97 -0.43 -2.49 -3.56
CA PHE A 97 0.79 -2.91 -2.87
C PHE A 97 1.97 -3.03 -3.84
N THR A 98 3.13 -2.57 -3.37
CA THR A 98 4.42 -2.81 -4.02
C THR A 98 4.96 -4.20 -3.69
N GLY A 99 6.03 -4.61 -4.37
CA GLY A 99 6.74 -5.84 -4.02
C GLY A 99 7.27 -5.83 -2.58
N ALA A 100 7.71 -4.67 -2.09
CA ALA A 100 8.17 -4.50 -0.72
C ALA A 100 7.02 -4.65 0.30
N ASP A 101 5.84 -4.11 0.00
CA ASP A 101 4.66 -4.25 0.86
C ASP A 101 4.21 -5.71 0.94
N LEU A 102 4.22 -6.43 -0.18
CA LEU A 102 3.87 -7.86 -0.22
C LEU A 102 4.88 -8.73 0.55
N ALA A 103 6.17 -8.41 0.45
CA ALA A 103 7.21 -9.07 1.24
C ALA A 103 7.01 -8.83 2.74
N ASN A 104 6.74 -7.58 3.11
CA ASN A 104 6.46 -7.18 4.50
C ASN A 104 5.18 -7.84 5.01
N LEU A 105 4.12 -7.91 4.20
CA LEU A 105 2.88 -8.60 4.54
C LEU A 105 3.11 -10.04 4.96
N LEU A 106 3.84 -10.82 4.15
CA LEU A 106 4.13 -12.22 4.46
C LEU A 106 5.06 -12.37 5.68
N ASN A 107 5.93 -11.39 5.91
CA ASN A 107 6.77 -11.37 7.12
C ASN A 107 5.94 -11.07 8.37
N GLU A 108 5.05 -10.10 8.32
CA GLU A 108 4.13 -9.79 9.42
C GLU A 108 3.18 -10.94 9.73
N ALA A 109 2.67 -11.63 8.69
CA ALA A 109 1.85 -12.84 8.86
C ALA A 109 2.61 -13.96 9.56
N ALA A 110 3.90 -14.14 9.21
CA ALA A 110 4.76 -15.12 9.90
C ALA A 110 4.95 -14.76 11.38
N LEU A 111 5.18 -13.49 11.70
CA LEU A 111 5.29 -13.02 13.08
C LEU A 111 3.99 -13.23 13.86
N LEU A 112 2.83 -13.01 13.25
CA LEU A 112 1.52 -13.27 13.85
C LEU A 112 1.32 -14.76 14.10
N ALA A 113 1.66 -15.63 13.14
CA ALA A 113 1.57 -17.08 13.31
C ALA A 113 2.39 -17.57 14.53
N VAL A 114 3.63 -17.08 14.66
CA VAL A 114 4.48 -17.41 15.83
C VAL A 114 3.85 -16.90 17.13
N ARG A 115 3.31 -15.68 17.15
CA ARG A 115 2.61 -15.12 18.33
C ARG A 115 1.40 -15.93 18.73
N HIS A 116 0.70 -16.54 17.79
CA HIS A 116 -0.45 -17.41 18.03
C HIS A 116 -0.04 -18.87 18.29
N GLY A 117 1.26 -19.17 18.39
CA GLY A 117 1.78 -20.52 18.64
C GLY A 117 1.57 -21.49 17.47
N LYS A 118 1.31 -20.98 16.27
CA LYS A 118 1.09 -21.78 15.06
C LYS A 118 2.42 -22.15 14.39
N LYS A 119 2.47 -23.32 13.78
CA LYS A 119 3.65 -23.81 13.04
C LYS A 119 3.63 -23.42 11.55
N ALA A 120 2.49 -22.93 11.05
CA ALA A 120 2.31 -22.49 9.68
C ALA A 120 1.47 -21.21 9.67
N ILE A 121 1.67 -20.40 8.63
CA ILE A 121 0.91 -19.18 8.36
C ILE A 121 -0.40 -19.61 7.74
N THR A 122 -1.53 -19.28 8.37
CA THR A 122 -2.86 -19.56 7.80
C THR A 122 -3.40 -18.31 7.08
N GLN A 123 -4.49 -18.49 6.34
CA GLN A 123 -5.18 -17.38 5.65
C GLN A 123 -5.53 -16.25 6.64
N GLN A 124 -5.95 -16.59 7.85
CA GLN A 124 -6.30 -15.62 8.90
C GLN A 124 -5.12 -14.72 9.30
N GLU A 125 -3.92 -15.28 9.50
CA GLU A 125 -2.74 -14.46 9.82
C GLU A 125 -2.38 -13.51 8.69
N ILE A 126 -2.61 -13.88 7.45
CA ILE A 126 -2.35 -13.00 6.30
C ILE A 126 -3.38 -11.89 6.23
N GLU A 127 -4.65 -12.17 6.51
CA GLU A 127 -5.71 -11.15 6.58
C GLU A 127 -5.45 -10.16 7.72
N ASP A 128 -5.12 -10.66 8.91
CA ASP A 128 -4.76 -9.81 10.05
C ASP A 128 -3.50 -8.97 9.78
N ALA A 129 -2.51 -9.55 9.11
CA ALA A 129 -1.30 -8.84 8.68
C ALA A 129 -1.63 -7.76 7.63
N THR A 130 -2.53 -8.04 6.68
CA THR A 130 -2.98 -7.07 5.68
C THR A 130 -3.59 -5.85 6.37
N ILE A 131 -4.48 -6.07 7.32
CA ILE A 131 -5.09 -5.00 8.11
C ILE A 131 -4.02 -4.21 8.88
N LYS A 132 -3.04 -4.89 9.46
CA LYS A 132 -1.95 -4.26 10.21
C LYS A 132 -1.06 -3.41 9.31
N VAL A 133 -0.76 -3.86 8.09
CA VAL A 133 0.07 -3.13 7.12
C VAL A 133 -0.66 -1.90 6.61
N VAL A 134 -1.96 -2.01 6.30
CA VAL A 134 -2.77 -0.93 5.75
C VAL A 134 -3.17 0.10 6.81
N MET A 135 -3.67 -0.36 7.95
CA MET A 135 -4.29 0.48 9.00
C MET A 135 -3.36 0.76 10.17
N GLY A 136 -2.21 0.09 10.25
CA GLY A 136 -1.31 0.17 11.38
C GLY A 136 -1.65 -0.78 12.53
N ALA A 137 -0.81 -0.73 13.56
CA ALA A 137 -0.97 -1.58 14.75
C ALA A 137 -2.20 -1.18 15.58
N GLU A 138 -2.82 -2.17 16.21
CA GLU A 138 -3.91 -1.97 17.15
C GLU A 138 -3.44 -1.21 18.40
N LYS A 139 -4.20 -0.18 18.81
CA LYS A 139 -3.94 0.60 20.04
C LYS A 139 -4.57 -0.06 21.26
N LYS A 140 -3.88 -1.03 21.84
CA LYS A 140 -4.39 -1.78 23.02
C LYS A 140 -4.41 -0.95 24.31
N SER A 141 -3.62 0.11 24.40
CA SER A 141 -3.50 0.94 25.62
C SER A 141 -4.52 2.08 25.71
N HIS A 142 -5.29 2.34 24.64
CA HIS A 142 -6.24 3.45 24.63
C HIS A 142 -7.62 2.97 25.12
N ILE A 143 -8.03 3.46 26.29
CA ILE A 143 -9.35 3.17 26.87
C ILE A 143 -10.36 4.12 26.21
N VAL A 144 -11.19 3.57 25.34
CA VAL A 144 -12.29 4.32 24.68
C VAL A 144 -13.56 4.17 25.51
N SER A 145 -14.26 5.28 25.74
CA SER A 145 -15.55 5.25 26.46
C SER A 145 -16.59 4.43 25.68
N TYR A 146 -17.55 3.85 26.41
CA TYR A 146 -18.66 3.11 25.78
C TYR A 146 -19.48 3.99 24.83
N LYS A 147 -19.64 5.27 25.18
CA LYS A 147 -20.31 6.27 24.34
C LYS A 147 -19.59 6.47 23.03
N ASP A 148 -18.26 6.63 23.06
CA ASP A 148 -17.46 6.85 21.86
C ASP A 148 -17.43 5.60 20.98
N LYS A 149 -17.35 4.40 21.60
CA LYS A 149 -17.47 3.12 20.85
C LYS A 149 -18.79 3.03 20.10
N LYS A 150 -19.89 3.46 20.71
CA LYS A 150 -21.20 3.50 20.04
C LYS A 150 -21.21 4.48 18.87
N VAL A 151 -20.71 5.70 19.06
CA VAL A 151 -20.64 6.69 17.97
C VAL A 151 -19.79 6.15 16.81
N THR A 152 -18.65 5.55 17.10
CA THR A 152 -17.82 4.91 16.09
C THR A 152 -18.56 3.77 15.38
N ALA A 153 -19.28 2.93 16.13
CA ALA A 153 -20.04 1.84 15.54
C ALA A 153 -21.11 2.32 14.55
N TYR A 154 -21.86 3.38 14.92
CA TYR A 154 -22.81 3.99 14.00
C TYR A 154 -22.14 4.63 12.79
N HIS A 155 -20.98 5.26 12.99
CA HIS A 155 -20.18 5.84 11.91
C HIS A 155 -19.77 4.79 10.88
N GLU A 156 -19.12 3.73 11.33
CA GLU A 156 -18.64 2.67 10.42
C GLU A 156 -19.81 1.89 9.79
N ALA A 157 -20.89 1.62 10.56
CA ALA A 157 -22.09 1.03 10.00
C ALA A 157 -22.73 1.91 8.93
N GLY A 158 -22.70 3.24 9.12
CA GLY A 158 -23.20 4.21 8.13
C GLY A 158 -22.46 4.11 6.80
N HIS A 159 -21.13 4.02 6.82
CA HIS A 159 -20.33 3.77 5.62
C HIS A 159 -20.73 2.45 4.94
N ALA A 160 -20.81 1.38 5.72
CA ALA A 160 -21.11 0.06 5.19
C ALA A 160 -22.52 -0.02 4.57
N ILE A 161 -23.54 0.51 5.25
CA ILE A 161 -24.93 0.47 4.77
C ILE A 161 -25.06 1.29 3.48
N VAL A 162 -24.54 2.52 3.46
CA VAL A 162 -24.62 3.37 2.27
C VAL A 162 -23.92 2.69 1.09
N SER A 163 -22.72 2.16 1.30
CA SER A 163 -21.99 1.47 0.23
C SER A 163 -22.72 0.23 -0.27
N TYR A 164 -23.38 -0.52 0.61
CA TYR A 164 -24.13 -1.73 0.25
C TYR A 164 -25.28 -1.45 -0.74
N PHE A 165 -25.93 -0.28 -0.61
CA PHE A 165 -27.04 0.11 -1.51
C PHE A 165 -26.58 0.86 -2.74
N LEU A 166 -25.30 1.15 -2.90
CA LEU A 166 -24.75 1.86 -4.06
C LEU A 166 -24.13 0.88 -5.06
N PRO A 167 -24.68 0.77 -6.28
CA PRO A 167 -24.36 -0.31 -7.21
C PRO A 167 -22.94 -0.27 -7.78
N THR A 168 -22.26 0.88 -7.74
CA THR A 168 -20.89 1.01 -8.29
C THR A 168 -19.81 0.92 -7.23
N GLN A 169 -20.18 0.82 -5.94
CA GLN A 169 -19.23 0.71 -4.84
C GLN A 169 -18.75 -0.73 -4.67
N ASP A 170 -17.51 -0.86 -4.21
CA ASP A 170 -16.94 -2.16 -3.90
C ASP A 170 -17.62 -2.76 -2.64
N PRO A 171 -17.75 -4.09 -2.57
CA PRO A 171 -18.41 -4.74 -1.43
C PRO A 171 -17.62 -4.52 -0.14
N VAL A 172 -18.38 -4.31 0.94
CA VAL A 172 -17.82 -4.21 2.29
C VAL A 172 -17.28 -5.59 2.69
N HIS A 173 -16.01 -5.63 3.03
CA HIS A 173 -15.33 -6.85 3.47
C HIS A 173 -15.32 -6.97 4.99
N GLN A 174 -15.00 -5.87 5.68
CA GLN A 174 -14.89 -5.87 7.13
C GLN A 174 -15.23 -4.51 7.72
N ILE A 175 -15.85 -4.54 8.88
CA ILE A 175 -16.12 -3.36 9.72
C ILE A 175 -15.48 -3.59 11.09
N SER A 176 -14.80 -2.59 11.64
CA SER A 176 -14.20 -2.68 12.96
C SER A 176 -14.28 -1.34 13.70
N ILE A 177 -14.56 -1.42 14.99
CA ILE A 177 -14.49 -0.29 15.94
C ILE A 177 -13.20 -0.31 16.76
N ILE A 178 -12.28 -1.19 16.43
CA ILE A 178 -10.98 -1.28 17.09
C ILE A 178 -10.07 -0.21 16.50
N GLN A 179 -9.53 0.63 17.38
CA GLN A 179 -8.64 1.70 16.95
C GLN A 179 -7.30 1.17 16.42
N ARG A 180 -6.91 1.63 15.23
CA ARG A 180 -5.64 1.32 14.60
C ARG A 180 -4.99 2.58 14.04
N GLY A 181 -3.70 2.76 14.26
CA GLY A 181 -3.00 3.95 13.77
C GLY A 181 -3.69 5.25 14.21
N MET A 182 -4.17 6.05 13.28
CA MET A 182 -4.93 7.29 13.53
C MET A 182 -6.45 7.09 13.42
N ALA A 183 -6.93 5.92 13.02
CA ALA A 183 -8.34 5.63 12.83
C ALA A 183 -9.02 5.17 14.12
N ALA A 184 -10.20 5.69 14.42
CA ALA A 184 -11.03 5.29 15.56
C ALA A 184 -11.77 3.97 15.31
N GLY A 185 -12.09 3.68 14.05
CA GLY A 185 -12.63 2.47 13.49
C GLY A 185 -12.29 2.42 12.00
N TYR A 186 -12.77 1.43 11.27
CA TYR A 186 -12.63 1.38 9.82
C TYR A 186 -13.70 0.49 9.18
N THR A 187 -14.04 0.87 7.95
CA THR A 187 -14.81 0.04 7.02
C THR A 187 -13.91 -0.29 5.84
N MET A 188 -13.60 -1.57 5.65
CA MET A 188 -12.73 -2.06 4.57
C MET A 188 -13.58 -2.57 3.42
N TYR A 189 -13.20 -2.19 2.23
CA TYR A 189 -13.79 -2.63 0.97
C TYR A 189 -12.85 -3.57 0.25
N LEU A 190 -13.39 -4.57 -0.45
CA LEU A 190 -12.62 -5.47 -1.28
C LEU A 190 -12.97 -5.20 -2.74
N PRO A 191 -12.03 -4.62 -3.52
CA PRO A 191 -12.26 -4.38 -4.93
C PRO A 191 -12.56 -5.69 -5.67
N VAL A 192 -13.64 -5.70 -6.45
CA VAL A 192 -13.98 -6.84 -7.30
C VAL A 192 -13.05 -6.89 -8.50
N ASP A 193 -12.77 -5.71 -9.08
CA ASP A 193 -11.93 -5.54 -10.25
C ASP A 193 -10.96 -4.36 -10.07
N GLU A 194 -9.79 -4.43 -10.70
CA GLU A 194 -8.87 -3.30 -10.81
C GLU A 194 -9.36 -2.37 -11.93
N LYS A 195 -9.92 -1.24 -11.54
CA LYS A 195 -10.47 -0.24 -12.46
C LYS A 195 -9.40 0.77 -12.84
N GLY A 196 -9.06 0.87 -14.11
CA GLY A 196 -8.14 1.90 -14.62
C GLY A 196 -8.75 3.30 -14.70
N HIS A 197 -10.09 3.41 -14.62
CA HIS A 197 -10.83 4.67 -14.72
C HIS A 197 -12.00 4.68 -13.75
N THR A 198 -12.33 5.88 -13.26
CA THR A 198 -13.47 6.09 -12.36
C THR A 198 -14.53 6.94 -13.09
N SER A 199 -15.76 6.45 -13.18
CA SER A 199 -16.86 7.19 -13.77
C SER A 199 -17.39 8.28 -12.84
N LYS A 200 -18.13 9.27 -13.41
CA LYS A 200 -18.81 10.31 -12.63
C LYS A 200 -19.74 9.72 -11.57
N ASN A 201 -20.49 8.66 -11.94
CA ASN A 201 -21.41 8.00 -11.00
C ASN A 201 -20.64 7.36 -9.84
N GLN A 202 -19.54 6.66 -10.12
CA GLN A 202 -18.69 6.08 -9.09
C GLN A 202 -18.15 7.12 -8.13
N LEU A 203 -17.69 8.28 -8.63
CA LEU A 203 -17.24 9.37 -7.78
C LEU A 203 -18.36 9.94 -6.90
N SER A 204 -19.55 10.13 -7.47
CA SER A 204 -20.71 10.62 -6.72
C SER A 204 -21.13 9.65 -5.63
N GLU A 205 -21.17 8.34 -5.95
CA GLU A 205 -21.50 7.30 -4.99
C GLU A 205 -20.41 7.16 -3.91
N GLN A 206 -19.14 7.32 -4.28
CA GLN A 206 -18.04 7.32 -3.31
C GLN A 206 -18.18 8.48 -2.31
N ILE A 207 -18.58 9.67 -2.77
CA ILE A 207 -18.87 10.81 -1.89
C ILE A 207 -20.03 10.46 -0.94
N CYS A 208 -21.11 9.86 -1.45
CA CYS A 208 -22.24 9.42 -0.61
C CYS A 208 -21.78 8.40 0.45
N SER A 209 -20.99 7.41 0.05
CA SER A 209 -20.41 6.42 0.97
C SER A 209 -19.57 7.08 2.06
N LEU A 210 -18.68 8.01 1.69
CA LEU A 210 -17.83 8.75 2.64
C LEU A 210 -18.63 9.62 3.60
N LEU A 211 -19.76 10.18 3.17
CA LEU A 211 -20.64 10.97 4.02
C LEU A 211 -21.55 10.12 4.90
N GLY A 212 -21.81 8.86 4.52
CA GLY A 212 -22.71 7.94 5.20
C GLY A 212 -22.36 7.74 6.68
N GLY A 213 -21.10 7.58 6.99
CA GLY A 213 -20.64 7.44 8.38
C GLY A 213 -20.96 8.67 9.24
N ARG A 214 -20.66 9.86 8.70
CA ARG A 214 -20.94 11.11 9.41
C ARG A 214 -22.45 11.32 9.60
N ALA A 215 -23.26 11.06 8.58
CA ALA A 215 -24.70 11.17 8.65
C ALA A 215 -25.29 10.24 9.71
N ALA A 216 -24.86 8.99 9.78
CA ALA A 216 -25.31 8.04 10.80
C ALA A 216 -24.88 8.44 12.21
N ALA A 217 -23.64 8.88 12.42
CA ALA A 217 -23.15 9.35 13.71
C ALA A 217 -23.90 10.59 14.20
N VAL A 218 -24.16 11.56 13.31
CA VAL A 218 -24.93 12.77 13.64
C VAL A 218 -26.38 12.42 13.98
N SER A 219 -27.03 11.58 13.19
CA SER A 219 -28.39 11.12 13.47
C SER A 219 -28.49 10.45 14.84
N TYR A 220 -27.54 9.58 15.19
CA TYR A 220 -27.49 8.94 16.50
C TYR A 220 -27.31 9.94 17.65
N THR A 221 -26.45 10.95 17.49
CA THR A 221 -26.17 11.92 18.56
C THR A 221 -27.26 12.96 18.72
N HIS A 222 -27.98 13.33 17.65
CA HIS A 222 -29.03 14.36 17.67
C HIS A 222 -30.42 13.81 18.01
N LEU A 223 -30.76 12.60 17.53
CA LEU A 223 -32.05 11.97 17.82
C LEU A 223 -32.24 11.62 19.32
N ARG A 224 -31.14 11.45 20.06
CA ARG A 224 -31.19 11.26 21.51
C ARG A 224 -31.39 12.52 22.36
N ALA A 225 -31.33 13.68 21.74
CA ALA A 225 -31.56 14.95 22.45
C ALA A 225 -33.10 15.20 22.71
N HIS A 226 -33.97 14.31 22.19
CA HIS A 226 -35.44 14.42 22.31
C HIS A 226 -36.12 13.25 23.05
N GLU A 227 -35.32 12.29 23.59
CA GLU A 227 -35.76 11.30 24.56
C GLU A 227 -35.15 11.62 25.96
#